data_19c775fb166a13fe43e497aa7f135049
#
_entry.id   19c775fb166a13fe43e497aa7f135049
#
_cell.length_a   1.000
_cell.length_b   1.000
_cell.length_c   1.000
_cell.angle_alpha   90.00
_cell.angle_beta   90.00
_cell.angle_gamma   90.00
#
_symmetry.space_group_name_H-M   'P 1'
#
loop_
_entity.id
_entity.type
_entity.pdbx_description
1 polymer ?
#
loop_
_entity_poly.entity_id
_entity_poly.type
_entity_poly.pdbx_seq_one_letter_code
_entity_poly.pdbx_strand_id
1 'polypeptide(L)'
;MARKNGLLLKRVTLAAVTRPTYETPAEAQMLRVLGAQVVCMSTVPEVIVARSLGLRVLGLSLVANMAGQTGPGGKTHETVVKMGMQQAPLMERLLRDIISRL
;
A
#
# COMPACT_ATOMS: atom_id res chain seq x y z
N MET A 1 -1.41 -14.06 9.68
CA MET A 1 -0.88 -13.96 8.32
C MET A 1 -1.63 -14.94 7.43
N ALA A 2 -2.34 -14.47 6.43
CA ALA A 2 -3.11 -15.34 5.55
C ALA A 2 -2.37 -15.49 4.21
N ARG A 3 -2.25 -16.73 3.71
CA ARG A 3 -1.82 -17.01 2.34
C ARG A 3 -3.05 -17.36 1.53
N LYS A 4 -3.28 -16.64 0.45
CA LYS A 4 -4.35 -16.94 -0.48
C LYS A 4 -3.89 -16.71 -1.91
N ASN A 5 -4.12 -17.67 -2.78
CA ASN A 5 -3.73 -17.59 -4.20
C ASN A 5 -2.25 -17.27 -4.45
N GLY A 6 -1.34 -17.75 -3.57
CA GLY A 6 0.09 -17.44 -3.66
C GLY A 6 0.50 -16.07 -3.12
N LEU A 7 -0.44 -15.25 -2.66
CA LEU A 7 -0.16 -13.95 -2.05
C LEU A 7 0.03 -14.08 -0.54
N LEU A 8 1.01 -13.35 -0.04
CA LEU A 8 1.23 -13.17 1.37
C LEU A 8 0.49 -11.90 1.82
N LEU A 9 -0.66 -12.10 2.48
CA LEU A 9 -1.46 -11.00 3.01
C LEU A 9 -1.06 -10.71 4.45
N LYS A 10 -0.75 -9.46 4.74
CA LYS A 10 -0.40 -8.97 6.08
C LYS A 10 -1.30 -7.79 6.43
N ARG A 11 -1.87 -7.82 7.62
CA ARG A 11 -2.55 -6.65 8.18
C ARG A 11 -1.49 -5.67 8.67
N VAL A 12 -1.61 -4.42 8.27
CA VAL A 12 -0.64 -3.36 8.56
C VAL A 12 -1.33 -2.05 8.91
N THR A 13 -0.60 -1.17 9.59
CA THR A 13 -0.97 0.23 9.76
C THR A 13 -0.38 1.04 8.63
N LEU A 14 -1.25 1.74 7.90
CA LEU A 14 -0.89 2.57 6.77
C LEU A 14 -0.91 4.04 7.18
N ALA A 15 0.18 4.75 6.92
CA ALA A 15 0.26 6.20 7.05
C ALA A 15 0.03 6.88 5.70
N ALA A 16 -0.80 7.90 5.66
CA ALA A 16 -0.94 8.77 4.51
C ALA A 16 -0.06 10.01 4.67
N VAL A 17 0.65 10.35 3.60
CA VAL A 17 1.47 11.57 3.51
C VAL A 17 1.05 12.37 2.28
N THR A 18 1.18 13.70 2.35
CA THR A 18 0.67 14.62 1.32
C THR A 18 1.80 15.42 0.70
N ARG A 19 2.71 14.75 0.00
CA ARG A 19 3.83 15.45 -0.64
C ARG A 19 4.16 14.85 -2.00
N PRO A 20 4.82 15.63 -2.88
CA PRO A 20 5.12 15.19 -4.24
C PRO A 20 6.37 14.30 -4.32
N THR A 21 7.12 14.12 -3.24
CA THR A 21 8.38 13.38 -3.21
C THR A 21 8.27 12.11 -2.36
N TYR A 22 9.14 11.14 -2.61
CA TYR A 22 9.31 9.99 -1.72
C TYR A 22 9.87 10.41 -0.37
N GLU A 23 9.67 9.57 0.64
CA GLU A 23 10.12 9.79 1.99
C GLU A 23 11.64 9.79 2.06
N THR A 24 12.21 10.76 2.81
CA THR A 24 13.60 10.73 3.24
C THR A 24 13.80 9.61 4.27
N PRO A 25 15.06 9.16 4.49
CA PRO A 25 15.34 8.18 5.55
C PRO A 25 14.83 8.60 6.93
N ALA A 26 14.99 9.88 7.29
CA ALA A 26 14.51 10.43 8.56
C ALA A 26 12.97 10.39 8.68
N GLU A 27 12.27 10.71 7.62
CA GLU A 27 10.81 10.65 7.57
C GLU A 27 10.29 9.21 7.65
N ALA A 28 10.93 8.28 6.97
CA ALA A 28 10.60 6.87 7.07
C ALA A 28 10.80 6.35 8.51
N GLN A 29 11.86 6.78 9.17
CA GLN A 29 12.11 6.45 10.57
C GLN A 29 11.06 7.06 11.49
N MET A 30 10.70 8.32 11.30
CA MET A 30 9.64 8.98 12.06
C MET A 30 8.30 8.22 11.94
N LEU A 31 7.89 7.88 10.74
CA LEU A 31 6.65 7.13 10.50
C LEU A 31 6.67 5.75 11.17
N ARG A 32 7.82 5.08 11.15
CA ARG A 32 8.01 3.80 11.84
C ARG A 32 7.84 3.94 13.34
N VAL A 33 8.44 4.96 13.95
CA VAL A 33 8.30 5.24 15.40
C VAL A 33 6.84 5.51 15.76
N LEU A 34 6.09 6.18 14.88
CA LEU A 34 4.64 6.40 15.04
C LEU A 34 3.79 5.13 14.83
N GLY A 35 4.40 4.00 14.48
CA GLY A 35 3.74 2.72 14.32
C GLY A 35 3.28 2.39 12.91
N ALA A 36 3.59 3.21 11.92
CA ALA A 36 3.28 2.91 10.52
C ALA A 36 4.20 1.80 9.97
N GLN A 37 3.63 0.92 9.19
CA GLN A 37 4.33 -0.17 8.51
C GLN A 37 4.34 0.01 6.99
N VAL A 38 3.38 0.77 6.48
CA VAL A 38 3.22 1.12 5.07
C VAL A 38 2.93 2.61 4.96
N VAL A 39 3.41 3.24 3.91
CA VAL A 39 3.15 4.65 3.60
C VAL A 39 2.63 4.79 2.18
N CYS A 40 1.68 5.68 1.99
CA CYS A 40 1.16 6.05 0.67
C CYS A 40 0.66 7.50 0.67
N MET A 41 0.22 7.97 -0.50
CA MET A 41 -0.37 9.31 -0.68
C MET A 41 -1.89 9.26 -0.87
N SER A 42 -2.47 8.08 -0.85
CA SER A 42 -3.89 7.82 -1.12
C SER A 42 -4.52 6.98 -0.01
N THR A 43 -5.64 6.37 -0.29
CA THR A 43 -6.35 5.38 0.56
C THR A 43 -7.01 6.00 1.80
N VAL A 44 -6.28 6.73 2.63
CA VAL A 44 -6.82 7.27 3.90
C VAL A 44 -7.93 8.29 3.67
N PRO A 45 -7.81 9.29 2.76
CA PRO A 45 -8.91 10.21 2.50
C PRO A 45 -10.17 9.50 2.03
N GLU A 46 -10.06 8.54 1.15
CA GLU A 46 -11.18 7.75 0.65
C GLU A 46 -11.82 6.92 1.76
N VAL A 47 -11.02 6.33 2.63
CA VAL A 47 -11.52 5.56 3.79
C VAL A 47 -12.27 6.46 4.76
N ILE A 48 -11.79 7.66 5.04
CA ILE A 48 -12.46 8.63 5.92
C ILE A 48 -13.86 8.95 5.37
N VAL A 49 -13.96 9.29 4.09
CA VAL A 49 -15.23 9.61 3.44
C VAL A 49 -16.15 8.40 3.43
N ALA A 50 -15.66 7.25 3.00
CA ALA A 50 -16.46 6.02 2.96
C ALA A 50 -17.03 5.65 4.35
N ARG A 51 -16.21 5.77 5.39
CA ARG A 51 -16.64 5.48 6.76
C ARG A 51 -17.64 6.51 7.29
N SER A 52 -17.50 7.78 6.93
CA SER A 52 -18.49 8.80 7.29
C SER A 52 -19.88 8.55 6.67
N LEU A 53 -19.89 7.87 5.54
CA LEU A 53 -21.13 7.43 4.85
C LEU A 53 -21.65 6.06 5.33
N GLY A 54 -21.04 5.47 6.36
CA GLY A 54 -21.46 4.18 6.92
C GLY A 54 -21.00 2.96 6.10
N LEU A 55 -20.17 3.13 5.07
CA LEU A 55 -19.71 2.04 4.23
C LEU A 55 -18.70 1.14 4.96
N ARG A 56 -18.74 -0.15 4.69
CA ARG A 56 -17.68 -1.07 5.08
C ARG A 56 -16.53 -0.96 4.08
N VAL A 57 -15.29 -0.91 4.58
CA VAL A 57 -14.10 -0.70 3.74
C VAL A 57 -13.10 -1.81 3.96
N LEU A 58 -12.57 -2.35 2.89
CA LEU A 58 -11.37 -3.19 2.85
C LEU A 58 -10.32 -2.47 2.02
N GLY A 59 -9.18 -2.11 2.64
CA GLY A 59 -8.03 -1.54 1.94
C GLY A 59 -7.03 -2.64 1.58
N LEU A 60 -6.59 -2.64 0.33
CA LEU A 60 -5.51 -3.50 -0.17
C LEU A 60 -4.43 -2.63 -0.79
N SER A 61 -3.20 -2.79 -0.35
CA SER A 61 -2.06 -2.04 -0.87
C SER A 61 -0.98 -2.98 -1.38
N LEU A 62 -0.51 -2.74 -2.59
CA LEU A 62 0.66 -3.37 -3.12
C LEU A 62 1.89 -2.59 -2.67
N VAL A 63 2.76 -3.22 -1.89
CA VAL A 63 4.02 -2.63 -1.48
C VAL A 63 5.04 -2.79 -2.60
N ALA A 64 5.37 -1.68 -3.26
CA ALA A 64 6.25 -1.67 -4.41
C ALA A 64 7.74 -1.55 -4.03
N ASN A 65 8.03 -0.97 -2.87
CA ASN A 65 9.40 -0.64 -2.46
C ASN A 65 9.49 -0.34 -0.95
N MET A 66 10.71 -0.18 -0.46
CA MET A 66 10.97 0.24 0.92
C MET A 66 11.07 1.76 1.01
N ALA A 67 10.38 2.38 1.97
CA ALA A 67 10.47 3.81 2.23
C ALA A 67 11.86 4.22 2.74
N GLY A 68 12.29 5.45 2.41
CA GLY A 68 13.55 6.01 2.87
C GLY A 68 14.82 5.47 2.18
N GLN A 69 14.70 4.63 1.17
CA GLN A 69 15.84 4.20 0.39
C GLN A 69 16.24 5.27 -0.62
N THR A 70 17.49 5.73 -0.55
CA THR A 70 18.10 6.68 -1.47
C THR A 70 19.34 6.05 -2.10
N GLY A 71 19.67 6.38 -3.35
CA GLY A 71 20.90 5.93 -3.99
C GLY A 71 20.73 5.33 -5.39
N PRO A 72 21.81 4.85 -6.01
CA PRO A 72 21.77 4.16 -7.32
C PRO A 72 20.88 2.94 -7.23
N GLY A 73 19.89 2.85 -8.13
CA GLY A 73 18.84 1.84 -8.06
C GLY A 73 17.63 2.26 -7.21
N GLY A 74 17.62 3.49 -6.73
CA GLY A 74 16.49 4.11 -6.05
C GLY A 74 15.24 4.12 -6.92
N LYS A 75 14.13 4.26 -6.28
CA LYS A 75 12.80 4.11 -6.84
C LYS A 75 12.48 5.20 -7.84
N THR A 76 12.19 4.78 -9.04
CA THR A 76 11.61 5.65 -10.05
C THR A 76 10.12 5.32 -10.18
N HIS A 77 9.34 6.27 -10.69
CA HIS A 77 7.95 6.03 -11.06
C HIS A 77 7.82 4.79 -11.96
N GLU A 78 8.76 4.62 -12.89
CA GLU A 78 8.82 3.49 -13.81
C GLU A 78 8.95 2.14 -13.11
N THR A 79 9.80 2.02 -12.09
CA THR A 79 9.96 0.76 -11.33
C THR A 79 8.70 0.41 -10.55
N VAL A 80 7.98 1.41 -10.03
CA VAL A 80 6.70 1.22 -9.34
C VAL A 80 5.62 0.75 -10.30
N VAL A 81 5.52 1.36 -11.49
CA VAL A 81 4.58 0.95 -12.55
C VAL A 81 4.86 -0.49 -12.99
N LYS A 82 6.11 -0.84 -13.23
CA LYS A 82 6.51 -2.20 -13.61
C LYS A 82 6.12 -3.24 -12.56
N MET A 83 6.34 -2.95 -11.29
CA MET A 83 5.91 -3.82 -10.19
C MET A 83 4.39 -3.99 -10.17
N GLY A 84 3.64 -2.90 -10.35
CA GLY A 84 2.18 -2.93 -10.44
C GLY A 84 1.69 -3.84 -11.56
N MET A 85 2.26 -3.70 -12.76
CA MET A 85 1.90 -4.55 -13.91
C MET A 85 2.21 -6.03 -13.67
N GLN A 86 3.33 -6.35 -13.05
CA GLN A 86 3.71 -7.73 -12.73
C GLN A 86 2.76 -8.38 -11.72
N GLN A 87 2.24 -7.61 -10.76
CA GLN A 87 1.38 -8.12 -9.70
C GLN A 87 -0.12 -8.02 -10.02
N ALA A 88 -0.50 -7.31 -11.07
CA ALA A 88 -1.90 -7.09 -11.46
C ALA A 88 -2.70 -8.39 -11.60
N PRO A 89 -2.22 -9.47 -12.25
CA PRO A 89 -2.99 -10.71 -12.37
C PRO A 89 -3.25 -11.40 -11.03
N LEU A 90 -2.34 -11.28 -10.08
CA LEU A 90 -2.52 -11.83 -8.74
C LEU A 90 -3.52 -11.02 -7.93
N MET A 91 -3.45 -9.70 -8.04
CA MET A 91 -4.40 -8.79 -7.39
C MET A 91 -5.82 -8.98 -7.95
N GLU A 92 -5.96 -9.11 -9.26
CA GLU A 92 -7.24 -9.38 -9.92
C GLU A 92 -7.88 -10.67 -9.37
N ARG A 93 -7.13 -11.76 -9.31
CA ARG A 93 -7.62 -13.04 -8.77
C ARG A 93 -8.07 -12.90 -7.32
N LEU A 94 -7.29 -12.19 -6.51
CA LEU A 94 -7.63 -11.94 -5.10
C LEU A 94 -8.93 -11.17 -4.98
N LEU A 95 -9.09 -10.09 -5.75
CA LEU A 95 -10.30 -9.27 -5.74
C LEU A 95 -11.53 -10.05 -6.19
N ARG A 96 -11.43 -10.81 -7.27
CA ARG A 96 -12.53 -11.68 -7.74
C ARG A 96 -12.96 -12.68 -6.69
N ASP A 97 -12.00 -13.32 -6.02
CA ASP A 97 -12.29 -14.30 -4.96
C ASP A 97 -12.92 -13.64 -3.71
N ILE A 98 -12.51 -12.43 -3.35
CA ILE A 98 -13.15 -11.69 -2.26
C ILE A 98 -14.60 -11.34 -2.63
N ILE A 99 -14.81 -10.76 -3.80
CA ILE A 99 -16.14 -10.31 -4.26
C ILE A 99 -17.09 -11.48 -4.38
N SER A 100 -16.63 -12.64 -4.86
CA SER A 100 -17.47 -13.84 -5.00
C SER A 100 -17.97 -14.42 -3.66
N ARG A 101 -17.43 -13.95 -2.54
CA ARG A 101 -17.77 -14.43 -1.18
C ARG A 101 -18.56 -13.39 -0.37
N LEU A 102 -18.81 -12.24 -0.93
CA LEU A 102 -19.63 -11.20 -0.31
C LEU A 102 -21.11 -11.45 -0.57
#